data_e8fda9ed6042f1373b48e9f7f18aa638
#
_entry.id   e8fda9ed6042f1373b48e9f7f18aa638
#
_cell.length_a   1.000
_cell.length_b   1.000
_cell.length_c   1.000
_cell.angle_alpha   90.00
_cell.angle_beta   90.00
_cell.angle_gamma   90.00
#
_symmetry.space_group_name_H-M   'P 1'
#
loop_
_entity.id
_entity.type
_entity.pdbx_description
1 polymer ?
#
loop_
_entity_poly.entity_id
_entity_poly.type
_entity_poly.pdbx_seq_one_letter_code
_entity_poly.pdbx_strand_id
1 'polypeptide(L)'
;MKKLIAVAAAAIVVGCASPPSIQTGPNAETTFDGLVRIDHSRFVAAWIDPDIDLTQYTKIMPGGAEFQFRNVQKTSRTTMRASNENEFWISDSNREKLIETVSGVFEEELQASEHFTITDERGPDTLIIVGALHDIVSRVPPPQVGRGEIWLSSLGEATLIIELSDSLSGEVIYRAVERRAVERVGGQGIRAESASTWGEVRRWARRWAVNLREGLDSIHE
;
A
#
# COMPACT_ATOMS: atom_id res chain seq x y z
N MET A 1 -63.56 11.46 5.61
CA MET A 1 -62.50 10.98 4.72
C MET A 1 -61.18 11.16 5.45
N LYS A 2 -60.70 10.10 6.12
CA LYS A 2 -59.40 10.11 6.89
C LYS A 2 -58.29 9.65 5.95
N LYS A 3 -57.31 10.53 5.64
CA LYS A 3 -56.12 10.21 4.88
C LYS A 3 -55.08 9.60 5.81
N LEU A 4 -54.79 8.30 5.63
CA LEU A 4 -53.67 7.59 6.26
C LEU A 4 -52.39 8.03 5.49
N ILE A 5 -51.47 8.66 6.20
CA ILE A 5 -50.09 8.93 5.71
C ILE A 5 -49.25 7.73 6.17
N ALA A 6 -48.82 6.90 5.24
CA ALA A 6 -47.86 5.84 5.50
C ALA A 6 -46.43 6.45 5.50
N VAL A 7 -45.81 6.50 6.67
CA VAL A 7 -44.40 6.87 6.83
C VAL A 7 -43.56 5.63 6.54
N ALA A 8 -42.89 5.62 5.40
CA ALA A 8 -41.91 4.60 5.07
C ALA A 8 -40.60 4.88 5.83
N ALA A 9 -40.32 4.10 6.88
CA ALA A 9 -39.03 4.14 7.57
C ALA A 9 -37.97 3.48 6.68
N ALA A 10 -37.11 4.29 6.06
CA ALA A 10 -35.90 3.81 5.39
C ALA A 10 -34.90 3.38 6.45
N ALA A 11 -34.70 2.07 6.62
CA ALA A 11 -33.63 1.52 7.45
C ALA A 11 -32.29 1.77 6.74
N ILE A 12 -31.53 2.72 7.23
CA ILE A 12 -30.12 2.93 6.82
C ILE A 12 -29.32 1.80 7.44
N VAL A 13 -28.94 0.82 6.63
CA VAL A 13 -27.98 -0.22 7.03
C VAL A 13 -26.59 0.45 7.03
N VAL A 14 -26.20 0.98 8.18
CA VAL A 14 -24.82 1.39 8.44
C VAL A 14 -24.03 0.09 8.54
N GLY A 15 -23.25 -0.23 7.50
CA GLY A 15 -22.30 -1.34 7.54
C GLY A 15 -21.23 -1.02 8.58
N CYS A 16 -21.34 -1.60 9.77
CA CYS A 16 -20.32 -1.53 10.81
C CYS A 16 -19.10 -2.31 10.33
N ALA A 17 -18.06 -1.62 9.84
CA ALA A 17 -16.74 -2.20 9.78
C ALA A 17 -16.29 -2.42 11.24
N SER A 18 -15.88 -3.65 11.59
CA SER A 18 -15.34 -3.94 12.91
C SER A 18 -14.01 -3.17 13.09
N PRO A 19 -13.75 -2.58 14.26
CA PRO A 19 -12.47 -1.92 14.53
C PRO A 19 -11.33 -2.93 14.49
N PRO A 20 -10.09 -2.51 14.20
CA PRO A 20 -8.91 -3.36 14.32
C PRO A 20 -8.78 -3.94 15.72
N SER A 21 -8.41 -5.21 15.84
CA SER A 21 -8.22 -5.88 17.13
C SER A 21 -7.06 -6.87 17.06
N ILE A 22 -6.23 -6.88 18.13
CA ILE A 22 -5.13 -7.83 18.25
C ILE A 22 -5.71 -9.20 18.58
N GLN A 23 -5.26 -10.24 17.89
CA GLN A 23 -5.67 -11.62 18.21
C GLN A 23 -5.17 -12.01 19.59
N THR A 24 -5.96 -12.80 20.32
CA THR A 24 -5.64 -13.28 21.66
C THR A 24 -5.87 -14.79 21.79
N GLY A 25 -5.19 -15.40 22.77
CA GLY A 25 -5.34 -16.82 23.08
C GLY A 25 -4.45 -17.77 22.28
N PRO A 26 -4.59 -19.10 22.47
CA PRO A 26 -3.61 -20.08 21.99
C PRO A 26 -3.61 -20.27 20.46
N ASN A 27 -4.60 -19.74 19.75
CA ASN A 27 -4.69 -19.81 18.29
C ASN A 27 -4.33 -18.48 17.59
N ALA A 28 -3.81 -17.50 18.32
CA ALA A 28 -3.37 -16.26 17.73
C ALA A 28 -2.22 -16.50 16.73
N GLU A 29 -2.33 -15.94 15.52
CA GLU A 29 -1.28 -16.00 14.53
C GLU A 29 -0.11 -15.11 14.95
N THR A 30 1.08 -15.72 15.13
CA THR A 30 2.31 -15.00 15.50
C THR A 30 3.37 -15.13 14.43
N THR A 31 4.16 -14.09 14.24
CA THR A 31 5.35 -14.12 13.40
C THR A 31 6.52 -14.79 14.14
N PHE A 32 7.61 -15.08 13.39
CA PHE A 32 8.83 -15.69 13.98
C PHE A 32 9.52 -14.79 15.04
N ASP A 33 9.30 -13.48 14.95
CA ASP A 33 9.82 -12.44 15.87
C ASP A 33 8.79 -12.01 16.93
N GLY A 34 7.68 -12.75 17.09
CA GLY A 34 6.75 -12.61 18.21
C GLY A 34 5.59 -11.61 17.98
N LEU A 35 5.52 -10.93 16.83
CA LEU A 35 4.40 -10.05 16.55
C LEU A 35 3.10 -10.85 16.39
N VAL A 36 1.99 -10.33 16.91
CA VAL A 36 0.67 -10.94 16.90
C VAL A 36 -0.20 -10.29 15.82
N ARG A 37 -1.00 -11.11 15.14
CA ARG A 37 -1.90 -10.69 14.07
C ARG A 37 -2.93 -9.68 14.55
N ILE A 38 -3.20 -8.67 13.69
CA ILE A 38 -4.30 -7.71 13.85
C ILE A 38 -5.43 -8.11 12.90
N ASP A 39 -6.61 -8.42 13.45
CA ASP A 39 -7.83 -8.61 12.69
C ASP A 39 -8.43 -7.26 12.28
N HIS A 40 -9.11 -7.22 11.13
CA HIS A 40 -9.73 -6.02 10.58
C HIS A 40 -8.78 -4.83 10.37
N SER A 41 -7.48 -5.14 10.15
CA SER A 41 -6.49 -4.10 9.87
C SER A 41 -6.77 -3.37 8.55
N ARG A 42 -6.24 -2.16 8.39
CA ARG A 42 -6.32 -1.38 7.14
C ARG A 42 -5.55 -2.02 5.99
N PHE A 43 -4.60 -2.92 6.31
CA PHE A 43 -3.84 -3.72 5.36
C PHE A 43 -4.38 -5.15 5.31
N VAL A 44 -4.12 -5.87 4.22
CA VAL A 44 -4.54 -7.28 4.07
C VAL A 44 -4.00 -8.16 5.20
N ALA A 45 -2.78 -7.87 5.65
CA ALA A 45 -2.16 -8.54 6.76
C ALA A 45 -1.37 -7.52 7.60
N ALA A 46 -1.55 -7.54 8.92
CA ALA A 46 -0.76 -6.73 9.84
C ALA A 46 -0.54 -7.48 11.16
N TRP A 47 0.60 -7.22 11.77
CA TRP A 47 1.03 -7.78 13.06
C TRP A 47 1.65 -6.69 13.91
N ILE A 48 1.52 -6.81 15.21
CA ILE A 48 2.02 -5.84 16.18
C ILE A 48 2.59 -6.57 17.40
N ASP A 49 3.54 -5.96 18.07
CA ASP A 49 3.94 -6.37 19.40
C ASP A 49 2.76 -6.12 20.37
N PRO A 50 2.22 -7.17 21.01
CA PRO A 50 1.03 -7.05 21.86
C PRO A 50 1.26 -6.23 23.14
N ASP A 51 2.52 -6.07 23.55
CA ASP A 51 2.90 -5.41 24.80
C ASP A 51 3.33 -3.94 24.58
N ILE A 52 3.37 -3.47 23.33
CA ILE A 52 3.85 -2.12 23.00
C ILE A 52 2.79 -1.04 23.30
N ASP A 53 3.21 0.03 23.94
CA ASP A 53 2.44 1.28 24.01
C ASP A 53 2.86 2.20 22.87
N LEU A 54 2.05 2.25 21.82
CA LEU A 54 2.30 3.11 20.66
C LEU A 54 2.11 4.60 20.97
N THR A 55 1.39 4.97 22.03
CA THR A 55 1.07 6.37 22.35
C THR A 55 2.29 7.18 22.79
N GLN A 56 3.38 6.50 23.15
CA GLN A 56 4.66 7.16 23.47
C GLN A 56 5.37 7.77 22.26
N TYR A 57 5.04 7.30 21.02
CA TYR A 57 5.71 7.74 19.81
C TYR A 57 4.98 8.92 19.18
N THR A 58 5.71 9.97 18.86
CA THR A 58 5.22 11.20 18.23
C THR A 58 6.07 11.63 17.03
N LYS A 59 7.14 10.87 16.75
CA LYS A 59 8.07 11.17 15.65
C LYS A 59 8.30 9.96 14.77
N ILE A 60 8.53 10.24 13.50
CA ILE A 60 8.83 9.24 12.48
C ILE A 60 10.18 9.57 11.84
N MET A 61 11.07 8.60 11.82
CA MET A 61 12.33 8.66 11.08
C MET A 61 12.23 7.72 9.86
N PRO A 62 12.31 8.26 8.62
CA PRO A 62 12.37 7.42 7.44
C PRO A 62 13.65 6.57 7.44
N GLY A 63 13.49 5.23 7.48
CA GLY A 63 14.61 4.26 7.48
C GLY A 63 15.00 3.78 6.08
N GLY A 64 14.33 4.31 5.04
CA GLY A 64 14.59 3.95 3.66
C GLY A 64 13.51 3.07 3.03
N ALA A 65 13.69 2.78 1.74
CA ALA A 65 12.77 1.94 0.98
C ALA A 65 13.53 1.02 0.03
N GLU A 66 13.10 -0.25 -0.04
CA GLU A 66 13.60 -1.25 -0.98
C GLU A 66 12.61 -1.47 -2.13
N PHE A 67 13.13 -1.62 -3.37
CA PHE A 67 12.33 -1.90 -4.55
C PHE A 67 12.87 -3.12 -5.29
N GLN A 68 12.14 -4.23 -5.22
CA GLN A 68 12.52 -5.48 -5.88
C GLN A 68 11.62 -5.74 -7.08
N PHE A 69 12.20 -5.67 -8.28
CA PHE A 69 11.51 -5.93 -9.53
C PHE A 69 11.63 -7.41 -9.89
N ARG A 70 10.51 -8.01 -10.33
CA ARG A 70 10.53 -9.37 -10.86
C ARG A 70 11.46 -9.43 -12.08
N ASN A 71 12.26 -10.49 -12.16
CA ASN A 71 13.15 -10.70 -13.29
C ASN A 71 12.36 -11.18 -14.51
N VAL A 72 11.98 -10.22 -15.38
CA VAL A 72 11.32 -10.49 -16.66
C VAL A 72 12.33 -10.30 -17.77
N GLN A 73 12.50 -11.34 -18.64
CA GLN A 73 13.43 -11.26 -19.75
C GLN A 73 13.02 -10.17 -20.75
N LYS A 74 14.01 -9.42 -21.25
CA LYS A 74 13.81 -8.53 -22.41
C LYS A 74 13.44 -9.36 -23.63
N THR A 75 12.15 -9.47 -23.93
CA THR A 75 11.69 -10.13 -25.14
C THR A 75 11.85 -9.21 -26.35
N SER A 76 12.43 -9.73 -27.42
CA SER A 76 12.43 -9.03 -28.70
C SER A 76 10.99 -8.97 -29.25
N ARG A 77 10.71 -7.98 -30.13
CA ARG A 77 9.37 -7.79 -30.74
C ARG A 77 8.72 -9.05 -31.32
N THR A 78 9.52 -10.08 -31.63
CA THR A 78 9.07 -11.34 -32.24
C THR A 78 8.53 -12.34 -31.21
N THR A 79 8.93 -12.24 -29.95
CA THR A 79 8.57 -13.19 -28.86
C THR A 79 7.36 -12.76 -28.02
N MET A 80 6.74 -11.62 -28.30
CA MET A 80 5.55 -11.12 -27.60
C MET A 80 4.33 -12.05 -27.64
N ARG A 81 4.34 -13.07 -28.51
CA ARG A 81 3.28 -14.09 -28.59
C ARG A 81 3.47 -15.26 -27.62
N ALA A 82 4.60 -15.36 -26.94
CA ALA A 82 4.99 -16.55 -26.19
C ALA A 82 4.94 -16.39 -24.66
N SER A 83 4.77 -15.20 -24.11
CA SER A 83 4.60 -15.08 -22.64
C SER A 83 3.13 -15.27 -22.28
N ASN A 84 2.79 -16.41 -21.68
CA ASN A 84 1.45 -16.69 -21.15
C ASN A 84 1.02 -15.78 -19.98
N GLU A 85 1.86 -14.84 -19.54
CA GLU A 85 1.65 -14.09 -18.31
C GLU A 85 1.44 -12.59 -18.50
N ASN A 86 1.53 -12.04 -19.73
CA ASN A 86 1.38 -10.61 -20.01
C ASN A 86 2.26 -9.70 -19.12
N GLU A 87 3.46 -10.19 -18.77
CA GLU A 87 4.44 -9.43 -17.99
C GLU A 87 5.50 -8.85 -18.92
N PHE A 88 5.83 -7.57 -18.70
CA PHE A 88 6.77 -6.86 -19.53
C PHE A 88 7.95 -6.34 -18.73
N TRP A 89 9.13 -6.39 -19.32
CA TRP A 89 10.32 -5.81 -18.75
C TRP A 89 10.17 -4.30 -18.55
N ILE A 90 10.58 -3.81 -17.39
CA ILE A 90 10.54 -2.40 -17.02
C ILE A 90 11.92 -1.79 -17.31
N SER A 91 11.98 -0.71 -18.09
CA SER A 91 13.21 0.01 -18.39
C SER A 91 13.77 0.68 -17.12
N ASP A 92 15.09 0.90 -17.08
CA ASP A 92 15.75 1.50 -15.93
C ASP A 92 15.17 2.88 -15.61
N SER A 93 14.91 3.71 -16.63
CA SER A 93 14.23 5.01 -16.45
C SER A 93 12.82 4.92 -15.88
N ASN A 94 12.06 3.86 -16.22
CA ASN A 94 10.73 3.62 -15.63
C ASN A 94 10.84 3.06 -14.21
N ARG A 95 11.89 2.31 -13.88
CA ARG A 95 12.18 1.86 -12.51
C ARG A 95 12.49 3.05 -11.61
N GLU A 96 13.40 3.92 -12.05
CA GLU A 96 13.73 5.16 -11.34
C GLU A 96 12.51 6.02 -11.11
N LYS A 97 11.69 6.23 -12.14
CA LYS A 97 10.45 7.00 -12.04
C LYS A 97 9.41 6.35 -11.12
N LEU A 98 9.33 5.01 -11.07
CA LEU A 98 8.46 4.31 -10.12
C LEU A 98 8.93 4.56 -8.68
N ILE A 99 10.22 4.39 -8.42
CA ILE A 99 10.84 4.65 -7.12
C ILE A 99 10.54 6.08 -6.67
N GLU A 100 10.86 7.07 -7.50
CA GLU A 100 10.61 8.49 -7.23
C GLU A 100 9.12 8.77 -6.95
N THR A 101 8.23 8.24 -7.80
CA THR A 101 6.78 8.45 -7.67
C THR A 101 6.23 7.87 -6.37
N VAL A 102 6.61 6.63 -6.03
CA VAL A 102 6.11 5.94 -4.84
C VAL A 102 6.69 6.58 -3.58
N SER A 103 8.00 6.76 -3.52
CA SER A 103 8.67 7.38 -2.35
C SER A 103 8.16 8.79 -2.08
N GLY A 104 8.00 9.62 -3.12
CA GLY A 104 7.48 10.98 -2.97
C GLY A 104 6.03 11.03 -2.48
N VAL A 105 5.19 10.05 -2.86
CA VAL A 105 3.81 9.97 -2.34
C VAL A 105 3.78 9.58 -0.86
N PHE A 106 4.61 8.62 -0.43
CA PHE A 106 4.69 8.26 0.99
C PHE A 106 5.25 9.41 1.83
N GLU A 107 6.28 10.09 1.35
CA GLU A 107 6.83 11.26 2.03
C GLU A 107 5.79 12.38 2.16
N GLU A 108 5.06 12.72 1.07
CA GLU A 108 3.99 13.71 1.07
C GLU A 108 2.89 13.40 2.11
N GLU A 109 2.45 12.13 2.17
CA GLU A 109 1.39 11.72 3.10
C GLU A 109 1.89 11.66 4.55
N LEU A 110 3.10 11.17 4.80
CA LEU A 110 3.65 11.15 6.16
C LEU A 110 3.88 12.56 6.73
N GLN A 111 4.30 13.52 5.87
CA GLN A 111 4.42 14.93 6.26
C GLN A 111 3.06 15.57 6.60
N ALA A 112 1.95 15.00 6.10
CA ALA A 112 0.59 15.46 6.37
C ALA A 112 -0.04 14.81 7.62
N SER A 113 0.70 14.00 8.39
CA SER A 113 0.22 13.44 9.65
C SER A 113 -0.11 14.55 10.64
N GLU A 114 -1.19 14.37 11.41
CA GLU A 114 -1.64 15.33 12.44
C GLU A 114 -0.92 15.11 13.78
N HIS A 115 -0.45 13.89 14.02
CA HIS A 115 0.10 13.50 15.33
C HIS A 115 1.60 13.17 15.29
N PHE A 116 2.16 12.92 14.10
CA PHE A 116 3.57 12.58 13.95
C PHE A 116 4.36 13.64 13.19
N THR A 117 5.55 13.94 13.67
CA THR A 117 6.51 14.81 12.96
C THR A 117 7.65 13.99 12.37
N ILE A 118 8.11 14.38 11.18
CA ILE A 118 9.26 13.72 10.56
C ILE A 118 10.54 14.24 11.19
N THR A 119 11.47 13.33 11.50
CA THR A 119 12.77 13.63 12.10
C THR A 119 13.86 12.78 11.46
N ASP A 120 15.10 13.19 11.58
CA ASP A 120 16.32 12.44 11.26
C ASP A 120 17.07 11.97 12.53
N GLU A 121 16.52 12.26 13.71
CA GLU A 121 17.12 11.93 14.99
C GLU A 121 16.41 10.74 15.66
N ARG A 122 17.21 9.83 16.23
CA ARG A 122 16.72 8.75 17.09
C ARG A 122 16.34 9.29 18.46
N GLY A 123 15.28 8.74 19.04
CA GLY A 123 14.80 9.15 20.37
C GLY A 123 13.80 8.15 20.95
N PRO A 124 13.48 8.27 22.24
CA PRO A 124 12.53 7.36 22.89
C PRO A 124 11.09 7.50 22.37
N ASP A 125 10.81 8.57 21.66
CA ASP A 125 9.51 8.91 21.07
C ASP A 125 9.51 8.78 19.52
N THR A 126 10.52 8.10 18.96
CA THR A 126 10.75 8.04 17.51
C THR A 126 10.59 6.61 16.98
N LEU A 127 9.72 6.44 15.97
CA LEU A 127 9.60 5.24 15.17
C LEU A 127 10.47 5.33 13.93
N ILE A 128 11.17 4.26 13.57
CA ILE A 128 11.77 4.11 12.24
C ILE A 128 10.74 3.44 11.34
N ILE A 129 10.47 4.03 10.17
CA ILE A 129 9.67 3.41 9.11
C ILE A 129 10.56 2.90 8.01
N VAL A 130 10.48 1.60 7.72
CA VAL A 130 11.09 0.99 6.54
C VAL A 130 9.99 0.47 5.62
N GLY A 131 10.09 0.83 4.34
CA GLY A 131 9.20 0.34 3.29
C GLY A 131 9.90 -0.65 2.36
N ALA A 132 9.18 -1.65 1.85
CA ALA A 132 9.66 -2.46 0.76
C ALA A 132 8.54 -2.70 -0.26
N LEU A 133 8.87 -2.59 -1.54
CA LEU A 133 8.01 -2.98 -2.64
C LEU A 133 8.63 -4.18 -3.34
N HIS A 134 8.05 -5.36 -3.10
CA HIS A 134 8.55 -6.62 -3.64
C HIS A 134 7.68 -7.12 -4.79
N ASP A 135 8.28 -7.99 -5.61
CA ASP A 135 7.62 -8.67 -6.71
C ASP A 135 6.92 -7.70 -7.68
N ILE A 136 7.60 -6.58 -7.99
CA ILE A 136 7.07 -5.54 -8.85
C ILE A 136 7.01 -6.06 -10.30
N VAL A 137 5.80 -6.08 -10.86
CA VAL A 137 5.51 -6.55 -12.22
C VAL A 137 4.82 -5.47 -13.02
N SER A 138 5.22 -5.32 -14.30
CA SER A 138 4.52 -4.46 -15.25
C SER A 138 3.71 -5.28 -16.25
N ARG A 139 2.47 -4.85 -16.52
CA ARG A 139 1.61 -5.36 -17.59
C ARG A 139 1.49 -4.38 -18.76
N VAL A 140 2.27 -3.31 -18.73
CA VAL A 140 2.30 -2.29 -19.79
C VAL A 140 3.23 -2.76 -20.91
N PRO A 141 2.69 -3.06 -22.12
CA PRO A 141 3.51 -3.47 -23.25
C PRO A 141 4.40 -2.32 -23.74
N PRO A 142 5.56 -2.63 -24.31
CA PRO A 142 6.41 -1.62 -24.94
C PRO A 142 5.65 -0.86 -26.05
N PRO A 143 5.95 0.43 -26.26
CA PRO A 143 5.33 1.21 -27.32
C PRO A 143 5.52 0.53 -28.69
N GLN A 144 4.43 0.40 -29.43
CA GLN A 144 4.45 -0.21 -30.77
C GLN A 144 4.03 0.83 -31.81
N VAL A 145 4.84 0.98 -32.87
CA VAL A 145 4.53 1.89 -33.99
C VAL A 145 3.37 1.31 -34.81
N GLY A 146 2.34 2.12 -35.06
CA GLY A 146 1.23 1.78 -35.96
C GLY A 146 0.10 0.96 -35.32
N ARG A 147 0.05 0.76 -34.02
CA ARG A 147 -1.08 0.14 -33.32
C ARG A 147 -2.02 1.20 -32.74
N GLY A 148 -3.31 0.88 -32.72
CA GLY A 148 -4.35 1.67 -32.06
C GLY A 148 -4.16 1.74 -30.54
N GLU A 149 -5.10 2.37 -29.86
CA GLU A 149 -5.10 2.50 -28.40
C GLU A 149 -5.12 1.13 -27.72
N ILE A 150 -4.24 0.96 -26.71
CA ILE A 150 -4.20 -0.24 -25.87
C ILE A 150 -4.85 0.08 -24.54
N TRP A 151 -5.86 -0.71 -24.18
CA TRP A 151 -6.54 -0.64 -22.90
C TRP A 151 -6.19 -1.85 -22.06
N LEU A 152 -5.79 -1.62 -20.81
CA LEU A 152 -5.35 -2.63 -19.85
C LEU A 152 -6.32 -2.67 -18.67
N SER A 153 -6.63 -3.85 -18.16
CA SER A 153 -7.37 -4.02 -16.91
C SER A 153 -6.52 -3.65 -15.70
N SER A 154 -5.21 -3.93 -15.77
CA SER A 154 -4.21 -3.60 -14.77
C SER A 154 -2.91 -3.17 -15.42
N LEU A 155 -2.21 -2.20 -14.82
CA LEU A 155 -0.87 -1.78 -15.24
C LEU A 155 0.25 -2.67 -14.69
N GLY A 156 -0.04 -3.44 -13.65
CA GLY A 156 0.92 -4.29 -12.94
C GLY A 156 0.46 -4.53 -11.52
N GLU A 157 1.34 -5.09 -10.72
CA GLU A 157 1.10 -5.37 -9.30
C GLU A 157 2.41 -5.34 -8.52
N ALA A 158 2.30 -5.20 -7.20
CA ALA A 158 3.42 -5.35 -6.28
C ALA A 158 2.91 -5.75 -4.89
N THR A 159 3.83 -6.23 -4.05
CA THR A 159 3.62 -6.50 -2.64
C THR A 159 4.31 -5.42 -1.82
N LEU A 160 3.53 -4.63 -1.09
CA LEU A 160 4.03 -3.68 -0.11
C LEU A 160 4.30 -4.41 1.21
N ILE A 161 5.44 -4.12 1.81
CA ILE A 161 5.78 -4.47 3.19
C ILE A 161 6.16 -3.17 3.89
N ILE A 162 5.60 -2.94 5.07
CA ILE A 162 5.93 -1.80 5.94
C ILE A 162 6.34 -2.36 7.28
N GLU A 163 7.45 -1.90 7.82
CA GLU A 163 7.89 -2.19 9.18
C GLU A 163 8.07 -0.89 9.96
N LEU A 164 7.58 -0.91 11.20
CA LEU A 164 7.86 0.11 12.20
C LEU A 164 8.73 -0.50 13.27
N SER A 165 9.81 0.17 13.61
CA SER A 165 10.73 -0.25 14.67
C SER A 165 10.92 0.87 15.68
N ASP A 166 11.17 0.52 16.93
CA ASP A 166 11.67 1.47 17.91
C ASP A 166 13.06 1.98 17.49
N SER A 167 13.27 3.29 17.55
CA SER A 167 14.51 3.88 17.01
C SER A 167 15.74 3.61 17.85
N LEU A 168 15.58 3.30 19.13
CA LEU A 168 16.70 3.04 20.06
C LEU A 168 17.08 1.57 20.12
N SER A 169 16.09 0.68 20.29
CA SER A 169 16.34 -0.77 20.35
C SER A 169 16.52 -1.38 18.97
N GLY A 170 15.85 -0.83 17.94
CA GLY A 170 15.77 -1.43 16.61
C GLY A 170 14.80 -2.61 16.53
N GLU A 171 14.06 -2.91 17.59
CA GLU A 171 13.05 -3.97 17.59
C GLU A 171 11.88 -3.60 16.69
N VAL A 172 11.45 -4.55 15.85
CA VAL A 172 10.27 -4.39 15.01
C VAL A 172 9.03 -4.51 15.88
N ILE A 173 8.20 -3.48 15.91
CA ILE A 173 6.99 -3.41 16.74
C ILE A 173 5.71 -3.53 15.92
N TYR A 174 5.79 -3.32 14.60
CA TYR A 174 4.66 -3.45 13.70
C TYR A 174 5.13 -3.86 12.31
N ARG A 175 4.36 -4.73 11.66
CA ARG A 175 4.57 -5.12 10.27
C ARG A 175 3.25 -5.19 9.54
N ALA A 176 3.18 -4.63 8.34
CA ALA A 176 2.04 -4.75 7.44
C ALA A 176 2.47 -5.28 6.08
N VAL A 177 1.61 -6.09 5.48
CA VAL A 177 1.82 -6.66 4.14
C VAL A 177 0.54 -6.52 3.33
N GLU A 178 0.68 -6.03 2.11
CA GLU A 178 -0.43 -5.96 1.17
C GLU A 178 0.04 -6.18 -0.27
N ARG A 179 -0.60 -7.14 -0.98
CA ARG A 179 -0.44 -7.29 -2.43
C ARG A 179 -1.60 -6.62 -3.13
N ARG A 180 -1.29 -5.75 -4.10
CA ARG A 180 -2.33 -5.03 -4.85
C ARG A 180 -1.93 -4.79 -6.30
N ALA A 181 -2.90 -5.00 -7.20
CA ALA A 181 -2.78 -4.61 -8.60
C ALA A 181 -3.06 -3.12 -8.79
N VAL A 182 -2.41 -2.53 -9.80
CA VAL A 182 -2.66 -1.14 -10.24
C VAL A 182 -3.86 -1.14 -11.18
N GLU A 183 -5.05 -0.99 -10.62
CA GLU A 183 -6.34 -1.02 -11.32
C GLU A 183 -7.12 0.26 -11.09
N ARG A 184 -8.01 0.60 -12.05
CA ARG A 184 -8.95 1.69 -11.88
C ARG A 184 -10.18 1.21 -11.12
N VAL A 185 -10.65 2.03 -10.18
CA VAL A 185 -11.88 1.75 -9.45
C VAL A 185 -13.06 1.64 -10.43
N GLY A 186 -13.89 0.58 -10.27
CA GLY A 186 -15.01 0.32 -11.16
C GLY A 186 -14.71 -0.53 -12.39
N GLY A 187 -13.50 -1.12 -12.49
CA GLY A 187 -13.14 -2.07 -13.56
C GLY A 187 -12.97 -1.43 -14.94
N GLN A 188 -12.90 -0.10 -15.03
CA GLN A 188 -12.64 0.59 -16.28
C GLN A 188 -11.20 0.36 -16.73
N GLY A 189 -11.00 0.11 -18.03
CA GLY A 189 -9.68 -0.03 -18.60
C GLY A 189 -8.82 1.22 -18.43
N ILE A 190 -7.51 1.02 -18.30
CA ILE A 190 -6.50 2.07 -18.25
C ILE A 190 -5.85 2.16 -19.63
N ARG A 191 -5.86 3.35 -20.22
CA ARG A 191 -5.17 3.58 -21.48
C ARG A 191 -3.66 3.51 -21.26
N ALA A 192 -2.95 2.69 -22.04
CA ALA A 192 -1.51 2.49 -21.94
C ALA A 192 -0.71 3.69 -22.47
N GLU A 193 -1.06 4.91 -22.03
CA GLU A 193 -0.34 6.15 -22.31
C GLU A 193 0.44 6.61 -21.10
N SER A 194 1.61 7.20 -21.31
CA SER A 194 2.54 7.58 -20.23
C SER A 194 1.87 8.44 -19.14
N ALA A 195 1.10 9.45 -19.51
CA ALA A 195 0.47 10.36 -18.54
C ALA A 195 -0.60 9.66 -17.70
N SER A 196 -1.50 8.86 -18.31
CA SER A 196 -2.54 8.11 -17.59
C SER A 196 -1.96 7.01 -16.72
N THR A 197 -0.93 6.31 -17.22
CA THR A 197 -0.23 5.25 -16.48
C THR A 197 0.38 5.77 -15.17
N TRP A 198 1.14 6.85 -15.21
CA TRP A 198 1.76 7.42 -14.01
C TRP A 198 0.76 8.06 -13.04
N GLY A 199 -0.34 8.60 -13.56
CA GLY A 199 -1.45 9.07 -12.73
C GLY A 199 -2.10 7.94 -11.92
N GLU A 200 -2.28 6.75 -12.53
CA GLU A 200 -2.81 5.57 -11.82
C GLU A 200 -1.80 5.01 -10.80
N VAL A 201 -0.50 4.95 -11.15
CA VAL A 201 0.55 4.54 -10.21
C VAL A 201 0.58 5.45 -8.98
N ARG A 202 0.50 6.78 -9.18
CA ARG A 202 0.44 7.74 -8.07
C ARG A 202 -0.81 7.52 -7.19
N ARG A 203 -1.99 7.31 -7.79
CA ARG A 203 -3.23 7.02 -7.04
C ARG A 203 -3.14 5.69 -6.28
N TRP A 204 -2.53 4.69 -6.87
CA TRP A 204 -2.31 3.40 -6.25
C TRP A 204 -1.39 3.50 -5.02
N ALA A 205 -0.24 4.17 -5.15
CA ALA A 205 0.68 4.42 -4.05
C ALA A 205 0.02 5.26 -2.94
N ARG A 206 -0.76 6.29 -3.30
CA ARG A 206 -1.46 7.16 -2.35
C ARG A 206 -2.44 6.39 -1.46
N ARG A 207 -3.14 5.39 -1.98
CA ARG A 207 -4.03 4.56 -1.15
C ARG A 207 -3.29 3.85 -0.02
N TRP A 208 -2.09 3.37 -0.26
CA TRP A 208 -1.26 2.76 0.76
C TRP A 208 -0.71 3.78 1.76
N ALA A 209 -0.22 4.90 1.26
CA ALA A 209 0.35 5.95 2.09
C ALA A 209 -0.71 6.59 3.00
N VAL A 210 -1.92 6.83 2.49
CA VAL A 210 -3.07 7.30 3.29
C VAL A 210 -3.45 6.28 4.37
N ASN A 211 -3.54 4.98 4.03
CA ASN A 211 -3.82 3.92 5.01
C ASN A 211 -2.79 3.90 6.14
N LEU A 212 -1.51 4.09 5.81
CA LEU A 212 -0.43 4.16 6.80
C LEU A 212 -0.58 5.40 7.68
N ARG A 213 -0.71 6.59 7.09
CA ARG A 213 -0.87 7.85 7.84
C ARG A 213 -2.07 7.81 8.78
N GLU A 214 -3.25 7.45 8.27
CA GLU A 214 -4.45 7.35 9.08
C GLU A 214 -4.36 6.26 10.16
N GLY A 215 -3.63 5.17 9.90
CA GLY A 215 -3.33 4.15 10.91
C GLY A 215 -2.46 4.68 12.04
N LEU A 216 -1.44 5.46 11.70
CA LEU A 216 -0.57 6.13 12.68
C LEU A 216 -1.34 7.21 13.47
N ASP A 217 -2.08 8.08 12.79
CA ASP A 217 -2.83 9.15 13.46
C ASP A 217 -3.88 8.58 14.43
N SER A 218 -4.52 7.45 14.09
CA SER A 218 -5.50 6.78 14.96
C SER A 218 -4.94 6.21 16.28
N ILE A 219 -3.62 6.21 16.47
CA ILE A 219 -2.98 5.82 17.73
C ILE A 219 -3.25 6.87 18.83
N HIS A 220 -3.44 8.12 18.43
CA HIS A 220 -3.59 9.27 19.34
C HIS A 220 -5.03 9.82 19.41
N GLU A 221 -5.99 9.19 18.69
CA GLU A 221 -7.43 9.52 18.74
C GLU A 221 -8.15 8.75 19.87
#